data_a2f40b92f7c81105f419c75e8d054a5f
#
_entry.id   a2f40b92f7c81105f419c75e8d054a5f
#
_cell.length_a   1.000
_cell.length_b   1.000
_cell.length_c   1.000
_cell.angle_alpha   90.00
_cell.angle_beta   90.00
_cell.angle_gamma   90.00
#
_symmetry.space_group_name_H-M   'P 1'
#
loop_
_entity.id
_entity.type
_entity.pdbx_description
1 polymer ?
#
loop_
_entity_poly.entity_id
_entity_poly.type
_entity_poly.pdbx_seq_one_letter_code
_entity_poly.pdbx_strand_id
1 'polypeptide(L)'
;MSEIVAHRGSRINRPENTLAAFEEAVRVGADGIELDIHLSKDGEVVVIHDETVDRTTDGCGLVSQMTVADLKELDAGAWFDVVFAGEKIP
;
A
#
# COMPACT_ATOMS: atom_id res chain seq x y z
N MET A 1 -27.43 10.90 -3.10
CA MET A 1 -26.07 11.31 -3.47
C MET A 1 -25.15 10.12 -3.34
N SER A 2 -24.34 9.84 -4.35
CA SER A 2 -23.45 8.68 -4.35
C SER A 2 -22.18 9.00 -3.58
N GLU A 3 -21.71 8.01 -2.82
CA GLU A 3 -20.41 8.08 -2.20
C GLU A 3 -19.33 7.66 -3.21
N ILE A 4 -18.17 8.32 -3.14
CA ILE A 4 -16.98 7.98 -3.92
C ILE A 4 -15.97 7.33 -2.97
N VAL A 5 -15.68 6.05 -3.19
CA VAL A 5 -14.71 5.29 -2.40
C VAL A 5 -13.50 5.00 -3.26
N ALA A 6 -12.33 5.39 -2.77
CA ALA A 6 -11.07 5.15 -3.46
C ALA A 6 -10.55 3.75 -3.09
N HIS A 7 -10.65 2.81 -4.03
CA HIS A 7 -10.19 1.42 -3.88
C HIS A 7 -8.67 1.37 -3.82
N ARG A 8 -8.11 0.96 -2.67
CA ARG A 8 -6.66 0.98 -2.38
C ARG A 8 -6.05 2.37 -2.49
N GLY A 9 -6.86 3.40 -2.20
CA GLY A 9 -6.51 4.78 -2.45
C GLY A 9 -6.67 5.13 -3.93
N SER A 10 -6.02 6.21 -4.36
CA SER A 10 -6.06 6.64 -5.77
C SER A 10 -5.08 5.83 -6.60
N ARG A 11 -5.37 4.56 -6.82
CA ARG A 11 -4.45 3.57 -7.42
C ARG A 11 -4.20 3.74 -8.92
N ILE A 12 -4.98 4.57 -9.60
CA ILE A 12 -4.80 4.79 -11.03
C ILE A 12 -3.55 5.62 -11.29
N ASN A 13 -3.28 6.60 -10.44
CA ASN A 13 -2.16 7.52 -10.61
C ASN A 13 -1.17 7.52 -9.43
N ARG A 14 -1.35 6.64 -8.46
CA ARG A 14 -0.45 6.45 -7.31
C ARG A 14 -0.31 4.97 -7.01
N PRO A 15 0.80 4.53 -6.40
CA PRO A 15 0.94 3.13 -6.00
C PRO A 15 -0.13 2.74 -4.97
N GLU A 16 -0.82 1.65 -5.22
CA GLU A 16 -1.93 1.19 -4.37
C GLU A 16 -1.50 0.98 -2.92
N ASN A 17 -2.43 1.22 -1.99
CA ASN A 17 -2.23 0.96 -0.56
C ASN A 17 -1.00 1.65 0.03
N THR A 18 -0.69 2.85 -0.43
CA THR A 18 0.37 3.69 0.12
C THR A 18 -0.19 5.00 0.63
N LEU A 19 0.57 5.70 1.47
CA LEU A 19 0.17 7.03 1.93
C LEU A 19 0.01 7.99 0.77
N ALA A 20 0.85 7.89 -0.27
CA ALA A 20 0.74 8.70 -1.47
C ALA A 20 -0.63 8.52 -2.15
N ALA A 21 -1.12 7.26 -2.24
CA ALA A 21 -2.43 6.98 -2.83
C ALA A 21 -3.57 7.49 -1.94
N PHE A 22 -3.43 7.37 -0.63
CA PHE A 22 -4.45 7.84 0.32
C PHE A 22 -4.52 9.37 0.35
N GLU A 23 -3.39 10.05 0.34
CA GLU A 23 -3.33 11.51 0.29
C GLU A 23 -3.97 12.05 -1.00
N GLU A 24 -3.69 11.40 -2.14
CA GLU A 24 -4.31 11.78 -3.42
C GLU A 24 -5.82 11.58 -3.39
N ALA A 25 -6.30 10.50 -2.79
CA ALA A 25 -7.74 10.23 -2.66
C ALA A 25 -8.43 11.36 -1.86
N VAL A 26 -7.82 11.80 -0.79
CA VAL A 26 -8.31 12.93 0.01
C VAL A 26 -8.28 14.22 -0.81
N ARG A 27 -7.20 14.47 -1.53
CA ARG A 27 -7.03 15.67 -2.34
C ARG A 27 -8.11 15.80 -3.42
N VAL A 28 -8.49 14.72 -4.06
CA VAL A 28 -9.52 14.72 -5.11
C VAL A 28 -10.95 14.62 -4.58
N GLY A 29 -11.12 14.57 -3.26
CA GLY A 29 -12.44 14.63 -2.62
C GLY A 29 -13.17 13.30 -2.51
N ALA A 30 -12.45 12.17 -2.43
CA ALA A 30 -13.10 10.89 -2.16
C ALA A 30 -13.82 10.93 -0.81
N ASP A 31 -14.98 10.30 -0.73
CA ASP A 31 -15.78 10.23 0.50
C ASP A 31 -15.22 9.19 1.47
N GLY A 32 -14.51 8.19 0.96
CA GLY A 32 -13.88 7.15 1.76
C GLY A 32 -12.72 6.50 1.03
N ILE A 33 -11.95 5.70 1.75
CA ILE A 33 -10.81 4.97 1.21
C ILE A 33 -10.98 3.51 1.62
N GLU A 34 -10.96 2.60 0.63
CA GLU A 34 -10.88 1.17 0.90
C GLU A 34 -9.41 0.79 0.91
N LEU A 35 -9.01 -0.01 1.87
CA LEU A 35 -7.65 -0.52 1.97
C LEU A 35 -7.66 -1.98 2.40
N ASP A 36 -6.57 -2.68 2.16
CA ASP A 36 -6.41 -4.09 2.47
C ASP A 36 -5.34 -4.26 3.54
N ILE A 37 -5.58 -5.16 4.48
CA ILE A 37 -4.63 -5.40 5.57
C ILE A 37 -4.24 -6.86 5.66
N HIS A 38 -3.01 -7.10 6.12
CA HIS A 38 -2.49 -8.40 6.48
C HIS A 38 -1.72 -8.28 7.80
N LEU A 39 -1.44 -9.41 8.44
CA LEU A 39 -0.61 -9.45 9.63
C LEU A 39 0.82 -9.86 9.25
N SER A 40 1.79 -9.15 9.79
CA SER A 40 3.19 -9.53 9.71
C SER A 40 3.46 -10.77 10.56
N LYS A 41 4.66 -11.33 10.44
CA LYS A 41 5.10 -12.47 11.24
C LYS A 41 4.99 -12.19 12.74
N ASP A 42 5.27 -10.97 13.16
CA ASP A 42 5.21 -10.53 14.57
C ASP A 42 3.84 -9.95 14.97
N GLY A 43 2.80 -10.14 14.14
CA GLY A 43 1.42 -9.82 14.49
C GLY A 43 1.04 -8.36 14.34
N GLU A 44 1.82 -7.56 13.63
CA GLU A 44 1.50 -6.16 13.36
C GLU A 44 0.66 -6.04 12.09
N VAL A 45 -0.30 -5.10 12.09
CA VAL A 45 -1.14 -4.82 10.92
C VAL A 45 -0.34 -4.01 9.90
N VAL A 46 -0.35 -4.48 8.64
CA VAL A 46 0.27 -3.76 7.53
C VAL A 46 -0.73 -3.64 6.39
N VAL A 47 -0.59 -2.61 5.58
CA VAL A 47 -1.54 -2.28 4.50
C VAL A 47 -0.96 -2.77 3.18
N ILE A 48 -1.49 -3.87 2.67
CA ILE A 48 -1.07 -4.49 1.42
C ILE A 48 -2.18 -5.44 0.96
N HIS A 49 -2.38 -5.56 -0.35
CA HIS A 49 -3.45 -6.40 -0.89
C HIS A 49 -3.05 -7.88 -0.97
N ASP A 50 -1.90 -8.17 -1.59
CA ASP A 50 -1.49 -9.55 -1.87
C ASP A 50 -0.92 -10.22 -0.62
N GLU A 51 -0.96 -11.54 -0.59
CA GLU A 51 -0.31 -12.33 0.47
C GLU A 51 1.20 -12.24 0.41
N THR A 52 1.76 -11.89 -0.76
CA THR A 52 3.21 -11.71 -0.97
C THR A 52 3.53 -10.26 -1.28
N VAL A 53 4.80 -9.88 -1.10
CA VAL A 53 5.27 -8.51 -1.37
C VAL A 53 5.74 -8.31 -2.81
N ASP A 54 5.74 -9.36 -3.63
CA ASP A 54 6.42 -9.39 -4.93
C ASP A 54 5.90 -8.37 -5.94
N ARG A 55 4.60 -8.20 -6.05
CA ARG A 55 4.00 -7.36 -7.09
C ARG A 55 4.16 -5.87 -6.83
N THR A 56 4.07 -5.46 -5.58
CA THR A 56 3.98 -4.04 -5.21
C THR A 56 5.17 -3.52 -4.42
N THR A 57 6.23 -4.32 -4.29
CA THR A 57 7.47 -3.90 -3.65
C THR A 57 8.69 -4.45 -4.42
N ASP A 58 9.86 -4.01 -3.99
CA ASP A 58 11.15 -4.52 -4.49
C ASP A 58 11.61 -5.80 -3.79
N GLY A 59 10.80 -6.35 -2.88
CA GLY A 59 11.10 -7.59 -2.18
C GLY A 59 10.38 -8.79 -2.76
N CYS A 60 10.54 -9.93 -2.10
CA CYS A 60 9.82 -11.17 -2.44
C CYS A 60 9.52 -11.97 -1.17
N GLY A 61 8.44 -12.73 -1.21
CA GLY A 61 8.04 -13.62 -0.14
C GLY A 61 6.70 -13.28 0.49
N LEU A 62 6.29 -14.12 1.43
CA LEU A 62 5.01 -13.99 2.13
C LEU A 62 5.09 -12.91 3.21
N VAL A 63 4.08 -12.05 3.25
CA VAL A 63 3.92 -11.04 4.31
C VAL A 63 3.94 -11.69 5.69
N SER A 64 3.26 -12.82 5.85
CA SER A 64 3.16 -13.55 7.12
C SER A 64 4.49 -14.14 7.60
N GLN A 65 5.50 -14.20 6.76
CA GLN A 65 6.84 -14.71 7.08
C GLN A 65 7.85 -13.59 7.34
N MET A 66 7.45 -12.33 7.23
CA MET A 66 8.31 -11.15 7.40
C MET A 66 7.88 -10.36 8.62
N THR A 67 8.85 -9.86 9.38
CA THR A 67 8.57 -8.95 10.50
C THR A 67 8.13 -7.58 9.96
N VAL A 68 7.45 -6.79 10.80
CA VAL A 68 7.07 -5.43 10.40
C VAL A 68 8.31 -4.59 10.07
N ALA A 69 9.42 -4.78 10.78
CA ALA A 69 10.67 -4.07 10.49
C ALA A 69 11.17 -4.40 9.07
N ASP A 70 11.15 -5.68 8.68
CA ASP A 70 11.52 -6.10 7.32
C ASP A 70 10.61 -5.50 6.27
N LEU A 71 9.31 -5.53 6.51
CA LEU A 71 8.31 -4.99 5.58
C LEU A 71 8.47 -3.49 5.37
N LYS A 72 8.76 -2.74 6.44
CA LYS A 72 8.94 -1.28 6.38
C LYS A 72 10.22 -0.86 5.64
N GLU A 73 11.15 -1.77 5.42
CA GLU A 73 12.37 -1.50 4.64
C GLU A 73 12.14 -1.59 3.13
N LEU A 74 11.06 -2.23 2.69
CA LEU A 74 10.77 -2.43 1.28
C LEU A 74 10.28 -1.12 0.64
N ASP A 75 10.62 -0.96 -0.63
CA ASP A 75 10.11 0.14 -1.46
C ASP A 75 8.78 -0.31 -2.07
N ALA A 76 7.71 0.38 -1.73
CA ALA A 76 6.35 0.06 -2.19
C ALA A 76 5.86 1.04 -3.27
N GLY A 77 6.74 1.84 -3.85
CA GLY A 77 6.34 2.87 -4.81
C GLY A 77 7.00 2.77 -6.18
N ALA A 78 8.28 2.42 -6.24
CA ALA A 78 9.05 2.41 -7.49
C ALA A 78 8.49 1.46 -8.55
N TRP A 79 7.85 0.35 -8.14
CA TRP A 79 7.22 -0.58 -9.08
C TRP A 79 6.14 0.09 -9.93
N PHE A 80 5.47 1.08 -9.36
CA PHE A 80 4.43 1.83 -10.04
C PHE A 80 5.03 2.90 -10.96
N ASP A 81 5.91 3.71 -10.40
CA ASP A 81 6.66 4.74 -11.13
C ASP A 81 7.85 5.15 -10.27
N VAL A 82 8.98 5.39 -10.90
CA VAL A 82 10.23 5.74 -10.20
C VAL A 82 10.10 7.00 -9.34
N VAL A 83 9.18 7.91 -9.69
CA VAL A 83 8.96 9.12 -8.88
C VAL A 83 8.43 8.81 -7.48
N PHE A 84 7.88 7.61 -7.27
CA PHE A 84 7.38 7.15 -5.97
C PHE A 84 8.38 6.25 -5.24
N ALA A 85 9.61 6.15 -5.73
CA ALA A 85 10.65 5.39 -5.02
C ALA A 85 10.77 5.89 -3.58
N GLY A 86 10.87 4.95 -2.65
CA GLY A 86 10.95 5.28 -1.22
C GLY A 86 9.61 5.26 -0.48
N GLU A 87 8.48 5.11 -1.18
CA GLU A 87 7.20 4.88 -0.51
C GLU A 87 7.27 3.59 0.30
N LYS A 88 6.63 3.59 1.47
CA LYS A 88 6.66 2.44 2.37
C LYS A 88 5.30 1.76 2.44
N ILE A 89 5.32 0.50 2.86
CA ILE A 89 4.10 -0.20 3.29
C ILE A 89 3.63 0.49 4.57
N PRO A 90 2.40 1.02 4.58
CA PRO A 90 1.84 1.66 5.78
C PRO A 90 1.58 0.72 6.94
#